data_00cc6a805290ac3380c29fe592335193
#
_entry.id   00cc6a805290ac3380c29fe592335193
#
_cell.length_a   1.000
_cell.length_b   1.000
_cell.length_c   1.000
_cell.angle_alpha   90.00
_cell.angle_beta   90.00
_cell.angle_gamma   90.00
#
_symmetry.space_group_name_H-M   'P 1'
#
loop_
_entity.id
_entity.type
_entity.pdbx_description
1 polymer ?
#
loop_
_entity_poly.entity_id
_entity_poly.type
_entity_poly.pdbx_seq_one_letter_code
_entity_poly.pdbx_strand_id
1 'polypeptide(L)'
;MSTMITRYWCLFICLGIFTEISSQDCNQFRSRLHEANLGNLNLLTRNMGSTIPQQCIRDIIDFSLYASEENVMNMVNELQGENAKVAIKELLQQIDLIFKESQSELAWDENSLREFHIGLDQEIKKTAACWNTEVEHGTRSPRGQKLKLTRLRVKRYFQRLRDFLRNKDYNLCAWKIIQIQIRECFQWINQLNQRIPNEGT
;
A
#
# COMPACT_ATOMS: atom_id res chain seq x y z
N MET A 1 36.85 29.56 -22.30
CA MET A 1 36.08 29.88 -21.08
C MET A 1 34.58 29.84 -21.26
N SER A 2 34.03 30.14 -22.44
CA SER A 2 32.58 30.19 -22.67
C SER A 2 31.84 28.84 -22.57
N THR A 3 32.49 27.75 -22.97
CA THR A 3 31.82 26.40 -23.02
C THR A 3 31.61 25.72 -21.66
N MET A 4 32.40 26.10 -20.64
CA MET A 4 32.19 25.55 -19.29
C MET A 4 31.01 26.21 -18.59
N ILE A 5 30.83 27.51 -18.73
CA ILE A 5 29.73 28.26 -18.10
C ILE A 5 28.40 27.80 -18.64
N THR A 6 28.26 27.56 -19.94
CA THR A 6 27.04 27.05 -20.56
C THR A 6 26.69 25.65 -20.06
N ARG A 7 27.64 24.77 -19.79
CA ARG A 7 27.40 23.42 -19.26
C ARG A 7 26.84 23.46 -17.81
N TYR A 8 27.38 24.36 -16.97
CA TYR A 8 26.86 24.52 -15.60
C TYR A 8 25.45 25.11 -15.58
N TRP A 9 25.15 26.08 -16.45
CA TRP A 9 23.80 26.63 -16.56
C TRP A 9 22.77 25.62 -17.02
N CYS A 10 23.08 24.74 -17.97
CA CYS A 10 22.21 23.65 -18.38
C CYS A 10 21.94 22.66 -17.23
N LEU A 11 22.96 22.34 -16.42
CA LEU A 11 22.79 21.46 -15.26
C LEU A 11 21.91 22.12 -14.18
N PHE A 12 22.07 23.40 -13.89
CA PHE A 12 21.22 24.12 -12.94
C PHE A 12 19.78 24.25 -13.42
N ILE A 13 19.56 24.51 -14.70
CA ILE A 13 18.21 24.56 -15.29
C ILE A 13 17.56 23.17 -15.25
N CYS A 14 18.28 22.11 -15.62
CA CYS A 14 17.77 20.74 -15.52
C CYS A 14 17.43 20.36 -14.08
N LEU A 15 18.28 20.66 -13.10
CA LEU A 15 18.02 20.41 -11.69
C LEU A 15 16.82 21.22 -11.17
N GLY A 16 16.69 22.49 -11.57
CA GLY A 16 15.54 23.35 -11.22
C GLY A 16 14.23 22.79 -11.77
N ILE A 17 14.21 22.39 -13.03
CA ILE A 17 13.01 21.80 -13.67
C ILE A 17 12.64 20.47 -13.02
N PHE A 18 13.62 19.63 -12.67
CA PHE A 18 13.35 18.36 -11.98
C PHE A 18 12.77 18.55 -10.58
N THR A 19 13.19 19.57 -9.83
CA THR A 19 12.65 19.86 -8.50
C THR A 19 11.25 20.44 -8.55
N GLU A 20 10.93 21.29 -9.52
CA GLU A 20 9.59 21.86 -9.70
C GLU A 20 8.57 20.80 -10.16
N ILE A 21 8.94 19.93 -11.10
CA ILE A 21 8.09 18.84 -11.56
C ILE A 21 7.81 17.87 -10.40
N SER A 22 8.81 17.57 -9.58
CA SER A 22 8.65 16.71 -8.40
C SER A 22 7.72 17.32 -7.35
N SER A 23 7.83 18.60 -7.08
CA SER A 23 7.00 19.31 -6.10
C SER A 23 5.53 19.39 -6.53
N GLN A 24 5.28 19.73 -7.80
CA GLN A 24 3.91 19.82 -8.34
C GLN A 24 3.23 18.44 -8.39
N ASP A 25 3.99 17.39 -8.62
CA ASP A 25 3.48 16.00 -8.63
C ASP A 25 3.03 15.56 -7.23
N CYS A 26 3.69 16.01 -6.17
CA CYS A 26 3.35 15.67 -4.79
C CYS A 26 2.11 16.41 -4.27
N ASN A 27 1.83 17.64 -4.70
CA ASN A 27 0.63 18.37 -4.32
C ASN A 27 -0.66 17.69 -4.79
N GLN A 28 -0.61 16.99 -5.92
CA GLN A 28 -1.74 16.24 -6.47
C GLN A 28 -1.70 14.75 -6.08
N PHE A 29 -0.67 14.31 -5.37
CA PHE A 29 -0.45 12.90 -5.08
C PHE A 29 -1.64 12.27 -4.34
N ARG A 30 -2.25 12.96 -3.38
CA ARG A 30 -3.39 12.45 -2.62
C ARG A 30 -4.60 12.11 -3.51
N SER A 31 -4.92 12.97 -4.48
CA SER A 31 -6.02 12.71 -5.43
C SER A 31 -5.67 11.55 -6.35
N ARG A 32 -4.44 11.50 -6.85
CA ARG A 32 -3.96 10.41 -7.71
C ARG A 32 -3.87 9.08 -6.97
N LEU A 33 -3.52 9.06 -5.68
CA LEU A 33 -3.52 7.86 -4.86
C LEU A 33 -4.93 7.28 -4.73
N HIS A 34 -5.94 8.15 -4.59
CA HIS A 34 -7.33 7.69 -4.56
C HIS A 34 -7.75 7.03 -5.90
N GLU A 35 -7.43 7.66 -7.03
CA GLU A 35 -7.74 7.12 -8.37
C GLU A 35 -7.00 5.81 -8.64
N ALA A 36 -5.70 5.74 -8.31
CA ALA A 36 -4.90 4.54 -8.47
C ALA A 36 -5.40 3.38 -7.60
N ASN A 37 -5.78 3.67 -6.34
CA ASN A 37 -6.43 2.69 -5.46
C ASN A 37 -7.74 2.16 -6.05
N LEU A 38 -8.56 3.01 -6.65
CA LEU A 38 -9.79 2.58 -7.33
C LEU A 38 -9.47 1.67 -8.53
N GLY A 39 -8.43 1.98 -9.29
CA GLY A 39 -7.94 1.14 -10.38
C GLY A 39 -7.54 -0.25 -9.90
N ASN A 40 -6.69 -0.33 -8.88
CA ASN A 40 -6.24 -1.58 -8.28
C ASN A 40 -7.41 -2.38 -7.66
N LEU A 41 -8.34 -1.69 -7.01
CA LEU A 41 -9.55 -2.31 -6.44
C LEU A 41 -10.45 -2.90 -7.53
N ASN A 42 -10.59 -2.23 -8.67
CA ASN A 42 -11.35 -2.74 -9.82
C ASN A 42 -10.70 -3.98 -10.44
N LEU A 43 -9.36 -3.97 -10.60
CA LEU A 43 -8.61 -5.15 -11.05
C LEU A 43 -8.81 -6.32 -10.09
N LEU A 44 -8.65 -6.09 -8.80
CA LEU A 44 -8.87 -7.10 -7.77
C LEU A 44 -10.29 -7.68 -7.82
N THR A 45 -11.31 -6.82 -7.88
CA THR A 45 -12.72 -7.24 -7.87
C THR A 45 -13.08 -8.03 -9.14
N ARG A 46 -12.59 -7.60 -10.30
CA ARG A 46 -12.82 -8.28 -11.58
C ARG A 46 -12.21 -9.68 -11.57
N ASN A 47 -10.98 -9.84 -11.08
CA ASN A 47 -10.30 -11.13 -11.05
C ASN A 47 -10.76 -12.05 -9.90
N MET A 48 -11.25 -11.45 -8.81
CA MET A 48 -11.82 -12.20 -7.69
C MET A 48 -13.15 -12.89 -8.05
N GLY A 49 -13.93 -12.32 -8.99
CA GLY A 49 -15.30 -12.70 -9.26
C GLY A 49 -16.28 -12.18 -8.19
N SER A 50 -17.57 -12.21 -8.52
CA SER A 50 -18.61 -11.58 -7.71
C SER A 50 -19.07 -12.39 -6.50
N THR A 51 -18.80 -13.70 -6.47
CA THR A 51 -19.34 -14.61 -5.45
C THR A 51 -18.25 -15.44 -4.80
N ILE A 52 -18.41 -15.64 -3.49
CA ILE A 52 -17.61 -16.61 -2.76
C ILE A 52 -18.26 -17.98 -2.97
N PRO A 53 -17.51 -18.99 -3.45
CA PRO A 53 -18.04 -20.34 -3.57
C PRO A 53 -18.54 -20.87 -2.22
N GLN A 54 -19.69 -21.53 -2.21
CA GLN A 54 -20.29 -22.07 -0.98
C GLN A 54 -19.34 -22.98 -0.20
N GLN A 55 -18.50 -23.72 -0.89
CA GLN A 55 -17.47 -24.58 -0.30
C GLN A 55 -16.44 -23.83 0.55
N CYS A 56 -16.26 -22.51 0.32
CA CYS A 56 -15.30 -21.68 1.04
C CYS A 56 -15.85 -21.08 2.36
N ILE A 57 -17.13 -21.31 2.69
CA ILE A 57 -17.76 -20.73 3.89
C ILE A 57 -17.03 -21.16 5.18
N ARG A 58 -16.64 -22.44 5.26
CA ARG A 58 -15.87 -22.95 6.40
C ARG A 58 -14.56 -22.20 6.59
N ASP A 59 -13.82 -21.97 5.52
CA ASP A 59 -12.54 -21.27 5.58
C ASP A 59 -12.68 -19.79 5.98
N ILE A 60 -13.83 -19.15 5.64
CA ILE A 60 -14.17 -17.80 6.11
C ILE A 60 -14.33 -17.78 7.64
N ILE A 61 -15.06 -18.77 8.18
CA ILE A 61 -15.25 -18.89 9.64
C ILE A 61 -13.91 -19.12 10.33
N ASP A 62 -13.10 -20.06 9.82
CA ASP A 62 -11.77 -20.35 10.33
C ASP A 62 -10.90 -19.09 10.33
N PHE A 63 -10.89 -18.33 9.22
CA PHE A 63 -10.15 -17.09 9.12
C PHE A 63 -10.66 -16.03 10.10
N SER A 64 -11.95 -15.86 10.27
CA SER A 64 -12.53 -14.86 11.18
C SER A 64 -12.14 -15.12 12.64
N LEU A 65 -12.08 -16.38 13.05
CA LEU A 65 -11.60 -16.78 14.36
C LEU A 65 -10.10 -16.50 14.53
N TYR A 66 -9.32 -16.79 13.49
CA TYR A 66 -7.88 -16.55 13.46
C TYR A 66 -7.52 -15.05 13.43
N ALA A 67 -8.32 -14.22 12.75
CA ALA A 67 -8.09 -12.79 12.58
C ALA A 67 -8.61 -11.93 13.76
N SER A 68 -9.44 -12.49 14.66
CA SER A 68 -10.12 -11.74 15.72
C SER A 68 -9.19 -11.16 16.79
N GLU A 69 -7.96 -11.65 16.91
CA GLU A 69 -7.02 -11.26 17.99
C GLU A 69 -6.45 -9.83 17.85
N GLU A 70 -6.54 -9.20 16.69
CA GLU A 70 -6.08 -7.82 16.54
C GLU A 70 -7.05 -7.02 15.66
N ASN A 71 -7.76 -6.11 16.28
CA ASN A 71 -8.70 -5.25 15.56
C ASN A 71 -7.94 -4.16 14.78
N VAL A 72 -7.49 -4.52 13.55
CA VAL A 72 -6.79 -3.61 12.64
C VAL A 72 -7.66 -2.41 12.30
N MET A 73 -8.99 -2.58 12.27
CA MET A 73 -9.93 -1.49 12.04
C MET A 73 -9.83 -0.41 13.13
N ASN A 74 -9.73 -0.81 14.40
CA ASN A 74 -9.53 0.16 15.49
C ASN A 74 -8.21 0.90 15.33
N MET A 75 -7.13 0.19 14.97
CA MET A 75 -5.85 0.82 14.67
C MET A 75 -6.00 1.86 13.54
N VAL A 76 -6.60 1.49 12.41
CA VAL A 76 -6.80 2.40 11.26
C VAL A 76 -7.60 3.63 11.68
N ASN A 77 -8.63 3.46 12.53
CA ASN A 77 -9.49 4.57 12.97
C ASN A 77 -8.74 5.61 13.82
N GLU A 78 -7.68 5.23 14.49
CA GLU A 78 -6.87 6.11 15.36
C GLU A 78 -5.73 6.83 14.61
N LEU A 79 -5.38 6.39 13.39
CA LEU A 79 -4.23 6.93 12.66
C LEU A 79 -4.57 8.24 11.94
N GLN A 80 -3.68 9.23 12.09
CA GLN A 80 -3.76 10.54 11.44
C GLN A 80 -2.36 11.05 11.06
N GLY A 81 -2.29 12.00 10.13
CA GLY A 81 -1.05 12.67 9.74
C GLY A 81 0.07 11.69 9.35
N GLU A 82 1.23 11.82 9.97
CA GLU A 82 2.40 10.99 9.66
C GLU A 82 2.19 9.48 9.92
N ASN A 83 1.41 9.14 10.95
CA ASN A 83 1.08 7.73 11.19
C ASN A 83 0.21 7.15 10.07
N ALA A 84 -0.70 7.95 9.50
CA ALA A 84 -1.49 7.54 8.34
C ALA A 84 -0.60 7.35 7.10
N LYS A 85 0.34 8.27 6.82
CA LYS A 85 1.32 8.14 5.73
C LYS A 85 2.14 6.85 5.84
N VAL A 86 2.66 6.56 7.04
CA VAL A 86 3.43 5.34 7.31
C VAL A 86 2.60 4.09 7.12
N ALA A 87 1.34 4.09 7.60
CA ALA A 87 0.44 2.95 7.43
C ALA A 87 0.11 2.70 5.95
N ILE A 88 -0.21 3.74 5.17
CA ILE A 88 -0.48 3.62 3.74
C ILE A 88 0.72 3.02 3.01
N LYS A 89 1.91 3.57 3.23
CA LYS A 89 3.14 3.06 2.61
C LYS A 89 3.36 1.58 2.92
N GLU A 90 3.22 1.20 4.19
CA GLU A 90 3.40 -0.19 4.61
C GLU A 90 2.31 -1.10 4.04
N LEU A 91 1.03 -0.67 4.01
CA LEU A 91 -0.07 -1.42 3.41
C LEU A 91 0.21 -1.73 1.93
N LEU A 92 0.57 -0.72 1.12
CA LEU A 92 0.90 -0.90 -0.29
C LEU A 92 2.05 -1.88 -0.50
N GLN A 93 3.12 -1.76 0.29
CA GLN A 93 4.28 -2.66 0.22
C GLN A 93 3.91 -4.10 0.57
N GLN A 94 3.10 -4.31 1.60
CA GLN A 94 2.70 -5.65 2.02
C GLN A 94 1.69 -6.29 1.05
N ILE A 95 0.81 -5.49 0.43
CA ILE A 95 -0.09 -5.97 -0.64
C ILE A 95 0.76 -6.47 -1.82
N ASP A 96 1.70 -5.67 -2.30
CA ASP A 96 2.58 -6.05 -3.41
C ASP A 96 3.38 -7.33 -3.08
N LEU A 97 3.90 -7.43 -1.86
CA LEU A 97 4.68 -8.55 -1.41
C LEU A 97 3.88 -9.86 -1.39
N ILE A 98 2.66 -9.86 -0.83
CA ILE A 98 1.84 -11.09 -0.74
C ILE A 98 1.47 -11.64 -2.12
N PHE A 99 1.22 -10.76 -3.11
CA PHE A 99 0.94 -11.20 -4.48
C PHE A 99 2.20 -11.68 -5.20
N LYS A 100 3.36 -11.08 -4.96
CA LYS A 100 4.64 -11.52 -5.55
C LYS A 100 5.11 -12.86 -5.03
N GLU A 101 4.97 -13.10 -3.72
CA GLU A 101 5.40 -14.35 -3.09
C GLU A 101 4.59 -15.57 -3.54
N SER A 102 3.36 -15.35 -3.99
CA SER A 102 2.40 -16.45 -4.23
C SER A 102 1.70 -16.33 -5.59
N GLN A 103 2.28 -15.60 -6.54
CA GLN A 103 1.63 -15.35 -7.84
C GLN A 103 1.42 -16.62 -8.67
N SER A 104 2.26 -17.66 -8.51
CA SER A 104 2.14 -18.93 -9.21
C SER A 104 0.88 -19.72 -8.82
N GLU A 105 0.35 -19.47 -7.63
CA GLU A 105 -0.84 -20.13 -7.08
C GLU A 105 -2.13 -19.32 -7.35
N LEU A 106 -1.99 -18.11 -7.86
CA LEU A 106 -3.10 -17.20 -8.11
C LEU A 106 -3.65 -17.40 -9.53
N ALA A 107 -4.92 -17.78 -9.63
CA ALA A 107 -5.60 -18.03 -10.93
C ALA A 107 -6.05 -16.71 -11.61
N TRP A 108 -5.17 -15.73 -11.68
CA TRP A 108 -5.39 -14.50 -12.45
C TRP A 108 -4.80 -14.62 -13.85
N ASP A 109 -5.37 -13.87 -14.79
CA ASP A 109 -4.69 -13.71 -16.07
C ASP A 109 -3.41 -12.86 -15.89
N GLU A 110 -2.39 -13.20 -16.65
CA GLU A 110 -1.05 -12.60 -16.52
C GLU A 110 -1.05 -11.08 -16.74
N ASN A 111 -1.89 -10.58 -17.63
CA ASN A 111 -1.97 -9.16 -17.93
C ASN A 111 -2.56 -8.38 -16.74
N SER A 112 -3.65 -8.86 -16.17
CA SER A 112 -4.27 -8.24 -14.98
C SER A 112 -3.32 -8.25 -13.79
N LEU A 113 -2.59 -9.34 -13.57
CA LEU A 113 -1.62 -9.43 -12.48
C LEU A 113 -0.46 -8.44 -12.71
N ARG A 114 0.04 -8.33 -13.94
CA ARG A 114 1.08 -7.36 -14.29
C ARG A 114 0.61 -5.92 -14.13
N GLU A 115 -0.60 -5.58 -14.59
CA GLU A 115 -1.19 -4.25 -14.41
C GLU A 115 -1.32 -3.90 -12.91
N PHE A 116 -1.77 -4.85 -12.11
CA PHE A 116 -1.90 -4.69 -10.66
C PHE A 116 -0.54 -4.39 -9.99
N HIS A 117 0.50 -5.15 -10.33
CA HIS A 117 1.86 -4.91 -9.81
C HIS A 117 2.43 -3.57 -10.27
N ILE A 118 2.22 -3.18 -11.53
CA ILE A 118 2.67 -1.87 -12.05
C ILE A 118 1.98 -0.75 -11.27
N GLY A 119 0.67 -0.85 -11.03
CA GLY A 119 -0.08 0.13 -10.26
C GLY A 119 0.46 0.27 -8.84
N LEU A 120 0.65 -0.84 -8.13
CA LEU A 120 1.21 -0.85 -6.77
C LEU A 120 2.63 -0.28 -6.72
N ASP A 121 3.51 -0.68 -7.64
CA ASP A 121 4.90 -0.20 -7.69
C ASP A 121 4.95 1.33 -7.90
N GLN A 122 4.11 1.88 -8.78
CA GLN A 122 3.99 3.32 -8.99
C GLN A 122 3.53 4.05 -7.72
N GLU A 123 2.51 3.52 -7.02
CA GLU A 123 2.02 4.11 -5.77
C GLU A 123 3.09 4.05 -4.66
N ILE A 124 3.79 2.94 -4.52
CA ILE A 124 4.88 2.76 -3.55
C ILE A 124 6.01 3.77 -3.82
N LYS A 125 6.43 3.92 -5.08
CA LYS A 125 7.47 4.88 -5.47
C LYS A 125 7.05 6.32 -5.19
N LYS A 126 5.81 6.68 -5.51
CA LYS A 126 5.27 8.02 -5.27
C LYS A 126 5.11 8.32 -3.77
N THR A 127 4.65 7.36 -2.97
CA THR A 127 4.60 7.54 -1.51
C THR A 127 5.99 7.74 -0.91
N ALA A 128 7.01 7.05 -1.44
CA ALA A 128 8.39 7.22 -1.01
C ALA A 128 8.96 8.59 -1.40
N ALA A 129 8.63 9.09 -2.58
CA ALA A 129 9.11 10.37 -3.09
C ALA A 129 8.41 11.58 -2.44
N CYS A 130 7.06 11.51 -2.27
CA CYS A 130 6.27 12.62 -1.80
C CYS A 130 6.12 12.68 -0.28
N TRP A 131 6.14 11.54 0.38
CA TRP A 131 6.08 11.48 1.83
C TRP A 131 7.42 11.02 2.37
N ASN A 132 8.32 11.98 2.57
CA ASN A 132 9.61 11.73 3.18
C ASN A 132 9.39 11.36 4.66
N THR A 133 8.85 10.17 4.90
CA THR A 133 8.67 9.61 6.23
C THR A 133 10.03 9.11 6.71
N GLU A 134 10.96 10.04 6.97
CA GLU A 134 12.24 9.74 7.64
C GLU A 134 11.98 9.23 9.06
N VAL A 135 11.55 7.99 9.14
CA VAL A 135 11.45 7.25 10.41
C VAL A 135 12.86 6.94 10.96
N GLU A 136 13.91 7.17 10.16
CA GLU A 136 15.26 6.72 10.51
C GLU A 136 15.96 7.60 11.57
N HIS A 137 15.59 8.88 11.71
CA HIS A 137 16.35 9.82 12.55
C HIS A 137 15.82 10.01 13.97
N GLY A 138 14.91 9.18 14.47
CA GLY A 138 14.34 9.41 15.80
C GLY A 138 13.67 8.22 16.48
N THR A 139 14.22 7.00 16.34
CA THR A 139 13.64 5.79 16.98
C THR A 139 13.52 5.87 18.51
N ARG A 140 14.24 6.80 19.15
CA ARG A 140 14.19 7.05 20.60
C ARG A 140 13.11 8.06 21.01
N SER A 141 12.56 8.85 20.07
CA SER A 141 11.49 9.80 20.37
C SER A 141 10.13 9.07 20.50
N PRO A 142 9.19 9.56 21.33
CA PRO A 142 7.84 8.99 21.42
C PRO A 142 7.12 8.94 20.07
N ARG A 143 7.32 9.95 19.21
CA ARG A 143 6.80 10.00 17.85
C ARG A 143 7.38 8.87 17.00
N GLY A 144 8.71 8.69 17.00
CA GLY A 144 9.38 7.64 16.26
C GLY A 144 8.95 6.23 16.69
N GLN A 145 8.74 6.03 18.01
CA GLN A 145 8.24 4.78 18.55
C GLN A 145 6.80 4.49 18.05
N LYS A 146 5.92 5.50 18.01
CA LYS A 146 4.57 5.35 17.51
C LYS A 146 4.54 4.99 16.03
N LEU A 147 5.38 5.62 15.19
CA LEU A 147 5.52 5.28 13.76
C LEU A 147 6.03 3.85 13.56
N LYS A 148 7.02 3.44 14.34
CA LYS A 148 7.53 2.05 14.33
C LYS A 148 6.45 1.04 14.72
N LEU A 149 5.67 1.34 15.75
CA LEU A 149 4.58 0.49 16.19
C LEU A 149 3.49 0.34 15.11
N THR A 150 3.10 1.45 14.46
CA THR A 150 2.16 1.43 13.33
C THR A 150 2.64 0.48 12.25
N ARG A 151 3.90 0.60 11.80
CA ARG A 151 4.50 -0.28 10.80
C ARG A 151 4.48 -1.74 11.22
N LEU A 152 4.85 -2.03 12.48
CA LEU A 152 4.87 -3.40 13.00
C LEU A 152 3.47 -4.02 13.07
N ARG A 153 2.44 -3.26 13.40
CA ARG A 153 1.05 -3.74 13.42
C ARG A 153 0.59 -4.14 12.01
N VAL A 154 0.84 -3.31 11.00
CA VAL A 154 0.53 -3.64 9.61
C VAL A 154 1.28 -4.91 9.17
N LYS A 155 2.59 -5.00 9.44
CA LYS A 155 3.38 -6.19 9.10
C LYS A 155 2.85 -7.45 9.76
N ARG A 156 2.45 -7.37 11.03
CA ARG A 156 1.89 -8.52 11.78
C ARG A 156 0.56 -8.97 11.17
N TYR A 157 -0.28 -8.02 10.76
CA TYR A 157 -1.51 -8.36 10.05
C TYR A 157 -1.23 -9.15 8.77
N PHE A 158 -0.33 -8.66 7.92
CA PHE A 158 0.03 -9.37 6.68
C PHE A 158 0.77 -10.68 6.92
N GLN A 159 1.52 -10.80 8.01
CA GLN A 159 2.11 -12.08 8.39
C GLN A 159 1.01 -13.13 8.65
N ARG A 160 -0.07 -12.77 9.33
CA ARG A 160 -1.21 -13.67 9.52
C ARG A 160 -1.88 -14.06 8.20
N LEU A 161 -2.03 -13.12 7.26
CA LEU A 161 -2.56 -13.45 5.92
C LEU A 161 -1.68 -14.49 5.20
N ARG A 162 -0.37 -14.32 5.24
CA ARG A 162 0.59 -15.27 4.65
C ARG A 162 0.56 -16.63 5.35
N ASP A 163 0.50 -16.64 6.67
CA ASP A 163 0.43 -17.88 7.45
C ASP A 163 -0.87 -18.63 7.17
N PHE A 164 -2.00 -17.91 7.01
CA PHE A 164 -3.26 -18.51 6.61
C PHE A 164 -3.18 -19.13 5.21
N LEU A 165 -2.63 -18.42 4.22
CA LEU A 165 -2.40 -18.96 2.87
C LEU A 165 -1.58 -20.24 2.92
N ARG A 166 -0.46 -20.22 3.65
CA ARG A 166 0.44 -21.38 3.80
C ARG A 166 -0.26 -22.55 4.47
N ASN A 167 -0.99 -22.32 5.56
CA ASN A 167 -1.72 -23.34 6.31
C ASN A 167 -2.84 -24.00 5.50
N LYS A 168 -3.34 -23.32 4.47
CA LYS A 168 -4.38 -23.82 3.54
C LYS A 168 -3.78 -24.24 2.19
N ASP A 169 -2.46 -24.47 2.11
CA ASP A 169 -1.75 -24.88 0.89
C ASP A 169 -2.11 -24.01 -0.33
N TYR A 170 -2.28 -22.69 -0.13
CA TYR A 170 -2.60 -21.71 -1.17
C TYR A 170 -3.84 -22.06 -2.01
N ASN A 171 -4.78 -22.83 -1.46
CA ASN A 171 -5.96 -23.27 -2.20
C ASN A 171 -6.87 -22.09 -2.61
N LEU A 172 -7.79 -22.34 -3.52
CA LEU A 172 -8.71 -21.35 -4.08
C LEU A 172 -9.50 -20.59 -2.99
N CYS A 173 -9.99 -21.28 -1.95
CA CYS A 173 -10.75 -20.64 -0.89
C CYS A 173 -9.90 -19.70 -0.03
N ALA A 174 -8.69 -20.09 0.29
CA ALA A 174 -7.74 -19.23 1.00
C ALA A 174 -7.45 -17.97 0.19
N TRP A 175 -7.18 -18.08 -1.11
CA TRP A 175 -6.99 -16.93 -1.98
C TRP A 175 -8.22 -16.03 -2.07
N LYS A 176 -9.43 -16.59 -2.14
CA LYS A 176 -10.67 -15.78 -2.13
C LYS A 176 -10.79 -14.95 -0.85
N ILE A 177 -10.45 -15.51 0.29
CA ILE A 177 -10.46 -14.81 1.58
C ILE A 177 -9.41 -13.70 1.61
N ILE A 178 -8.19 -14.00 1.18
CA ILE A 178 -7.12 -13.01 1.13
C ILE A 178 -7.48 -11.84 0.19
N GLN A 179 -8.06 -12.12 -0.97
CA GLN A 179 -8.51 -11.06 -1.88
C GLN A 179 -9.56 -10.14 -1.23
N ILE A 180 -10.47 -10.68 -0.40
CA ILE A 180 -11.42 -9.88 0.38
C ILE A 180 -10.67 -8.98 1.37
N GLN A 181 -9.69 -9.52 2.10
CA GLN A 181 -8.90 -8.74 3.05
C GLN A 181 -8.08 -7.63 2.37
N ILE A 182 -7.51 -7.91 1.20
CA ILE A 182 -6.80 -6.91 0.41
C ILE A 182 -7.75 -5.81 -0.09
N ARG A 183 -8.98 -6.16 -0.50
CA ARG A 183 -10.01 -5.16 -0.84
C ARG A 183 -10.29 -4.22 0.33
N GLU A 184 -10.37 -4.73 1.54
CA GLU A 184 -10.53 -3.91 2.74
C GLU A 184 -9.30 -3.05 3.01
N CYS A 185 -8.08 -3.56 2.77
CA CYS A 185 -6.87 -2.76 2.86
C CYS A 185 -6.90 -1.53 1.93
N PHE A 186 -7.38 -1.65 0.69
CA PHE A 186 -7.55 -0.51 -0.20
C PHE A 186 -8.58 0.50 0.31
N GLN A 187 -9.66 0.04 0.96
CA GLN A 187 -10.62 0.93 1.62
C GLN A 187 -9.96 1.68 2.79
N TRP A 188 -9.13 1.01 3.60
CA TRP A 188 -8.36 1.64 4.68
C TRP A 188 -7.37 2.67 4.14
N ILE A 189 -6.67 2.38 3.05
CA ILE A 189 -5.77 3.33 2.39
C ILE A 189 -6.55 4.60 2.00
N ASN A 190 -7.74 4.47 1.41
CA ASN A 190 -8.57 5.62 1.06
C ASN A 190 -9.02 6.43 2.29
N GLN A 191 -9.44 5.76 3.38
CA GLN A 191 -9.80 6.41 4.63
C GLN A 191 -8.62 7.15 5.27
N LEU A 192 -7.45 6.52 5.32
CA LEU A 192 -6.22 7.11 5.85
C LEU A 192 -5.77 8.31 5.01
N ASN A 193 -5.87 8.21 3.68
CA ASN A 193 -5.53 9.29 2.76
C ASN A 193 -6.36 10.56 3.02
N GLN A 194 -7.64 10.42 3.38
CA GLN A 194 -8.52 11.54 3.74
C GLN A 194 -8.11 12.22 5.04
N ARG A 195 -7.42 11.53 5.95
CA ARG A 195 -6.98 12.03 7.25
C ARG A 195 -5.59 12.66 7.25
N ILE A 196 -4.94 12.71 6.11
CA ILE A 196 -3.69 13.44 5.93
C ILE A 196 -4.03 14.91 5.69
N PRO A 197 -3.52 15.86 6.49
CA PRO A 197 -3.72 17.27 6.26
C PRO A 197 -3.20 17.70 4.89
N ASN A 198 -3.84 18.69 4.26
CA ASN A 198 -3.28 19.33 3.07
C ASN A 198 -2.04 20.13 3.51
N GLU A 199 -0.89 19.86 2.90
CA GLU A 199 0.32 20.63 3.09
C GLU A 199 0.16 21.94 2.28
N GLY A 200 -0.45 22.99 2.87
CA GLY A 200 -0.63 24.24 2.14
C GLY A 200 -1.73 25.18 2.65
N THR A 201 -2.20 25.01 3.88
CA THR A 201 -3.02 26.02 4.59
C THR A 201 -2.30 26.53 5.80
#